data_bda674feeef5d203f7566d12c5596eda
#
_entry.id   bda674feeef5d203f7566d12c5596eda
#
_cell.length_a   1.000
_cell.length_b   1.000
_cell.length_c   1.000
_cell.angle_alpha   90.00
_cell.angle_beta   90.00
_cell.angle_gamma   90.00
#
_symmetry.space_group_name_H-M   'P 1'
#
loop_
_entity.id
_entity.type
_entity.pdbx_description
1 polymer ?
#
loop_
_entity_poly.entity_id
_entity_poly.type
_entity_poly.pdbx_seq_one_letter_code
_entity_poly.pdbx_strand_id
1 'polypeptide(L)'
;MKKRAYIIIAVIAILSLSITAGALFFSGTPTAKKYTSEDSKAYIVLKEDSTFEFNYSLLSSTIPTGKYKIIGRQVHCYDNSEYELKYVFDVKGDTLSFNALLSSKLPTFSEVKNGSLFK
;
A
#
# COMPACT_ATOMS: atom_id res chain seq x y z
N MET A 1 -3.82 -9.99 -46.22
CA MET A 1 -4.40 -10.19 -44.89
C MET A 1 -3.46 -10.84 -43.90
N LYS A 2 -2.71 -11.86 -44.29
CA LYS A 2 -1.78 -12.53 -43.34
C LYS A 2 -0.68 -11.60 -42.80
N LYS A 3 -0.16 -10.68 -43.58
CA LYS A 3 0.87 -9.70 -43.14
C LYS A 3 0.36 -8.75 -42.05
N ARG A 4 -0.90 -8.34 -42.07
CA ARG A 4 -1.48 -7.46 -41.05
C ARG A 4 -1.63 -8.18 -39.73
N ALA A 5 -1.99 -9.47 -39.72
CA ALA A 5 -2.12 -10.24 -38.50
C ALA A 5 -0.76 -10.41 -37.80
N TYR A 6 0.31 -10.64 -38.54
CA TYR A 6 1.66 -10.75 -37.98
C TYR A 6 2.15 -9.46 -37.35
N ILE A 7 1.88 -8.32 -37.98
CA ILE A 7 2.26 -6.99 -37.47
C ILE A 7 1.53 -6.71 -36.15
N ILE A 8 0.25 -7.01 -36.06
CA ILE A 8 -0.56 -6.81 -34.86
C ILE A 8 -0.03 -7.68 -33.71
N ILE A 9 0.29 -8.93 -33.96
CA ILE A 9 0.82 -9.85 -32.95
C ILE A 9 2.19 -9.35 -32.45
N ALA A 10 3.06 -8.88 -33.34
CA ALA A 10 4.35 -8.34 -32.97
C ALA A 10 4.23 -7.09 -32.10
N VAL A 11 3.32 -6.18 -32.43
CA VAL A 11 3.06 -4.97 -31.65
C VAL A 11 2.55 -5.32 -30.25
N ILE A 12 1.63 -6.25 -30.13
CA ILE A 12 1.11 -6.71 -28.82
C ILE A 12 2.23 -7.33 -27.99
N ALA A 13 3.09 -8.14 -28.57
CA ALA A 13 4.22 -8.76 -27.87
C ALA A 13 5.21 -7.69 -27.35
N ILE A 14 5.52 -6.67 -28.14
CA ILE A 14 6.40 -5.57 -27.75
C ILE A 14 5.78 -4.75 -26.63
N LEU A 15 4.49 -4.45 -26.69
CA LEU A 15 3.77 -3.74 -25.64
C LEU A 15 3.75 -4.53 -24.34
N SER A 16 3.53 -5.83 -24.39
CA SER A 16 3.56 -6.69 -23.21
C SER A 16 4.93 -6.70 -22.55
N LEU A 17 6.00 -6.78 -23.32
CA LEU A 17 7.37 -6.70 -22.81
C LEU A 17 7.67 -5.35 -22.17
N SER A 18 7.22 -4.25 -22.77
CA SER A 18 7.41 -2.91 -22.23
C SER A 18 6.67 -2.74 -20.90
N ILE A 19 5.46 -3.25 -20.76
CA ILE A 19 4.70 -3.22 -19.52
C ILE A 19 5.40 -4.03 -18.42
N THR A 20 5.92 -5.20 -18.76
CA THR A 20 6.65 -6.05 -17.81
C THR A 20 7.94 -5.37 -17.35
N ALA A 21 8.71 -4.80 -18.24
CA ALA A 21 9.92 -4.05 -17.90
C ALA A 21 9.59 -2.83 -17.04
N GLY A 22 8.53 -2.09 -17.38
CA GLY A 22 8.06 -0.97 -16.58
C GLY A 22 7.64 -1.38 -15.18
N ALA A 23 6.97 -2.51 -15.02
CA ALA A 23 6.59 -3.04 -13.72
C ALA A 23 7.79 -3.42 -12.86
N LEU A 24 8.88 -3.90 -13.47
CA LEU A 24 10.11 -4.22 -12.74
C LEU A 24 10.85 -2.96 -12.27
N PHE A 25 10.88 -1.89 -13.09
CA PHE A 25 11.53 -0.63 -12.74
C PHE A 25 10.70 0.22 -11.77
N PHE A 26 9.39 0.18 -11.90
CA PHE A 26 8.47 0.92 -11.06
C PHE A 26 7.74 -0.03 -10.13
N SER A 27 8.45 -0.95 -9.48
CA SER A 27 7.82 -1.81 -8.50
C SER A 27 7.26 -0.93 -7.37
N GLY A 28 6.05 -0.41 -7.57
CA GLY A 28 5.28 0.25 -6.53
C GLY A 28 4.82 -0.70 -5.45
N THR A 29 5.38 -1.93 -5.43
CA THR A 29 5.09 -2.92 -4.41
C THR A 29 5.94 -2.63 -3.19
N PRO A 30 5.33 -2.26 -2.05
CA PRO A 30 6.07 -2.00 -0.84
C PRO A 30 6.74 -3.26 -0.32
N THR A 31 7.94 -3.10 0.23
CA THR A 31 8.66 -4.19 0.86
C THR A 31 8.01 -4.54 2.20
N ALA A 32 7.94 -5.83 2.52
CA ALA A 32 7.49 -6.28 3.84
C ALA A 32 8.53 -5.86 4.89
N LYS A 33 8.18 -4.89 5.71
CA LYS A 33 9.03 -4.35 6.78
C LYS A 33 8.22 -3.44 7.70
N LYS A 34 8.87 -2.91 8.73
CA LYS A 34 8.33 -1.86 9.59
C LYS A 34 8.59 -0.49 8.97
N TYR A 35 7.52 0.26 8.75
CA TYR A 35 7.56 1.64 8.28
C TYR A 35 7.23 2.56 9.45
N THR A 36 8.12 3.47 9.77
CA THR A 36 7.98 4.38 10.93
C THR A 36 7.63 5.78 10.46
N SER A 37 6.72 6.44 11.16
CA SER A 37 6.36 7.84 10.90
C SER A 37 7.58 8.74 11.06
N GLU A 38 7.70 9.74 10.18
CA GLU A 38 8.76 10.74 10.28
C GLU A 38 8.47 11.77 11.38
N ASP A 39 7.21 12.02 11.68
CA ASP A 39 6.77 13.09 12.59
C ASP A 39 6.35 12.58 13.97
N SER A 40 6.20 11.29 14.15
CA SER A 40 5.70 10.70 15.38
C SER A 40 6.30 9.32 15.61
N LYS A 41 5.85 8.65 16.67
CA LYS A 41 6.24 7.26 16.94
C LYS A 41 5.26 6.24 16.38
N ALA A 42 4.30 6.68 15.59
CA ALA A 42 3.41 5.78 14.87
C ALA A 42 4.19 4.92 13.87
N TYR A 43 3.72 3.72 13.63
CA TYR A 43 4.35 2.82 12.67
C TYR A 43 3.33 1.87 12.05
N ILE A 44 3.67 1.34 10.89
CA ILE A 44 2.94 0.23 10.27
C ILE A 44 3.93 -0.86 9.89
N VAL A 45 3.61 -2.10 10.23
CA VAL A 45 4.39 -3.27 9.85
C VAL A 45 3.62 -4.02 8.77
N LEU A 46 4.23 -4.21 7.62
CA LEU A 46 3.72 -5.08 6.57
C LEU A 46 4.53 -6.38 6.62
N LYS A 47 3.86 -7.50 6.83
CA LYS A 47 4.51 -8.81 6.94
C LYS A 47 4.41 -9.57 5.63
N GLU A 48 5.34 -10.50 5.41
CA GLU A 48 5.38 -11.31 4.19
C GLU A 48 4.16 -12.21 4.00
N ASP A 49 3.50 -12.58 5.08
CA ASP A 49 2.28 -13.39 5.05
C ASP A 49 1.00 -12.61 4.74
N SER A 50 1.14 -11.35 4.29
CA SER A 50 0.04 -10.43 3.96
C SER A 50 -0.77 -9.96 5.16
N THR A 51 -0.17 -10.00 6.36
CA THR A 51 -0.75 -9.42 7.57
C THR A 51 -0.07 -8.10 7.91
N PHE A 52 -0.75 -7.27 8.70
CA PHE A 52 -0.22 -5.98 9.11
C PHE A 52 -0.44 -5.71 10.59
N GLU A 53 0.35 -4.78 11.12
CA GLU A 53 0.12 -4.13 12.41
C GLU A 53 0.22 -2.63 12.19
N PHE A 54 -0.78 -1.87 12.64
CA PHE A 54 -0.77 -0.42 12.51
C PHE A 54 -0.94 0.24 13.87
N ASN A 55 0.14 0.84 14.37
CA ASN A 55 0.11 1.63 15.60
C ASN A 55 0.01 3.11 15.24
N TYR A 56 -1.18 3.67 15.35
CA TYR A 56 -1.43 5.08 15.01
C TYR A 56 -1.17 6.03 16.19
N SER A 57 -0.92 5.52 17.39
CA SER A 57 -0.60 6.34 18.55
C SER A 57 -0.05 5.49 19.69
N LEU A 58 0.92 6.03 20.43
CA LEU A 58 1.41 5.40 21.65
C LEU A 58 0.36 5.38 22.78
N LEU A 59 -0.68 6.20 22.65
CA LEU A 59 -1.78 6.23 23.63
C LEU A 59 -2.81 5.13 23.37
N SER A 60 -2.72 4.45 22.23
CA SER A 60 -3.62 3.35 21.92
C SER A 60 -3.27 2.12 22.73
N SER A 61 -4.26 1.56 23.42
CA SER A 61 -4.13 0.29 24.15
C SER A 61 -4.25 -0.92 23.23
N THR A 62 -4.76 -0.72 22.02
CA THR A 62 -4.99 -1.77 21.04
C THR A 62 -4.35 -1.39 19.72
N ILE A 63 -3.56 -2.32 19.17
CA ILE A 63 -2.93 -2.12 17.85
C ILE A 63 -3.77 -2.85 16.80
N PRO A 64 -4.35 -2.15 15.82
CA PRO A 64 -5.05 -2.80 14.73
C PRO A 64 -4.15 -3.79 13.99
N THR A 65 -4.66 -4.99 13.78
CA THR A 65 -4.01 -6.04 13.02
C THR A 65 -5.01 -6.65 12.04
N GLY A 66 -4.52 -7.27 10.99
CA GLY A 66 -5.36 -7.91 10.00
C GLY A 66 -4.58 -8.26 8.76
N LYS A 67 -5.26 -8.23 7.64
CA LYS A 67 -4.66 -8.55 6.33
C LYS A 67 -4.60 -7.31 5.46
N TYR A 68 -3.60 -7.26 4.58
CA TYR A 68 -3.50 -6.18 3.62
C TYR A 68 -3.48 -6.72 2.19
N LYS A 69 -3.88 -5.87 1.26
CA LYS A 69 -3.80 -6.11 -0.18
C LYS A 69 -3.15 -4.91 -0.85
N ILE A 70 -2.37 -5.16 -1.88
CA ILE A 70 -1.80 -4.11 -2.70
C ILE A 70 -2.67 -3.96 -3.93
N ILE A 71 -3.25 -2.77 -4.10
CA ILE A 71 -4.14 -2.44 -5.21
C ILE A 71 -3.56 -1.22 -5.90
N GLY A 72 -2.96 -1.42 -7.09
CA GLY A 72 -2.28 -0.34 -7.78
C GLY A 72 -1.11 0.20 -6.95
N ARG A 73 -1.12 1.49 -6.67
CA ARG A 73 -0.12 2.16 -5.82
C ARG A 73 -0.63 2.41 -4.41
N GLN A 74 -1.47 1.53 -3.91
CA GLN A 74 -2.04 1.65 -2.57
C GLN A 74 -1.93 0.34 -1.82
N VAL A 75 -1.76 0.46 -0.51
CA VAL A 75 -1.86 -0.67 0.43
C VAL A 75 -3.17 -0.51 1.15
N HIS A 76 -4.04 -1.49 1.03
CA HIS A 76 -5.34 -1.53 1.69
C HIS A 76 -5.27 -2.51 2.85
N CYS A 77 -5.34 -2.01 4.08
CA CYS A 77 -5.27 -2.80 5.31
C CYS A 77 -6.67 -2.99 5.88
N TYR A 78 -7.05 -4.23 6.13
CA TYR A 78 -8.36 -4.59 6.65
C TYR A 78 -8.19 -5.17 8.05
N ASP A 79 -8.72 -4.48 9.03
CA ASP A 79 -8.66 -4.83 10.44
C ASP A 79 -9.46 -6.11 10.72
N ASN A 80 -8.99 -6.94 11.64
CA ASN A 80 -9.66 -8.16 12.07
C ASN A 80 -10.84 -7.92 13.02
N SER A 81 -11.06 -6.67 13.45
CA SER A 81 -12.14 -6.37 14.38
C SER A 81 -13.53 -6.55 13.74
N GLU A 82 -14.55 -6.69 14.56
CA GLU A 82 -15.94 -6.77 14.11
C GLU A 82 -16.42 -5.49 13.42
N TYR A 83 -15.70 -4.38 13.60
CA TYR A 83 -16.02 -3.09 12.98
C TYR A 83 -15.54 -2.98 11.53
N GLU A 84 -14.78 -3.95 11.04
CA GLU A 84 -14.27 -4.00 9.66
C GLU A 84 -13.59 -2.69 9.24
N LEU A 85 -12.71 -2.16 10.10
CA LEU A 85 -12.00 -0.92 9.84
C LEU A 85 -10.99 -1.11 8.72
N LYS A 86 -10.81 -0.07 7.93
CA LYS A 86 -9.93 -0.05 6.77
C LYS A 86 -8.94 1.10 6.87
N TYR A 87 -7.69 0.82 6.56
CA TYR A 87 -6.63 1.84 6.51
C TYR A 87 -5.93 1.74 5.17
N VAL A 88 -5.81 2.87 4.48
CA VAL A 88 -5.22 2.92 3.15
C VAL A 88 -3.98 3.80 3.17
N PHE A 89 -2.92 3.33 2.55
CA PHE A 89 -1.66 4.06 2.40
C PHE A 89 -1.33 4.16 0.92
N ASP A 90 -0.97 5.35 0.47
CA ASP A 90 -0.45 5.54 -0.88
C ASP A 90 1.03 5.19 -0.89
N VAL A 91 1.45 4.45 -1.91
CA VAL A 91 2.85 4.05 -2.07
C VAL A 91 3.58 5.13 -2.87
N LYS A 92 4.60 5.71 -2.27
CA LYS A 92 5.46 6.73 -2.90
C LYS A 92 6.92 6.29 -2.82
N GLY A 93 7.36 5.50 -3.81
CA GLY A 93 8.69 4.89 -3.79
C GLY A 93 8.82 3.91 -2.63
N ASP A 94 9.76 4.15 -1.74
CA ASP A 94 9.99 3.36 -0.52
C ASP A 94 9.22 3.89 0.70
N THR A 95 8.35 4.88 0.51
CA THR A 95 7.60 5.57 1.56
C THR A 95 6.12 5.30 1.41
N LEU A 96 5.41 5.18 2.54
CA LEU A 96 3.95 5.08 2.59
C LEU A 96 3.38 6.40 3.11
N SER A 97 2.30 6.87 2.49
CA SER A 97 1.58 8.08 2.90
C SER A 97 0.17 7.69 3.32
N PHE A 98 -0.23 8.05 4.54
CA PHE A 98 -1.57 7.71 5.03
C PHE A 98 -2.64 8.47 4.23
N ASN A 99 -3.62 7.73 3.70
CA ASN A 99 -4.74 8.29 2.94
C ASN A 99 -5.99 8.27 3.81
N ALA A 100 -6.25 9.39 4.49
CA ALA A 100 -7.38 9.51 5.40
C ALA A 100 -8.73 9.47 4.69
N LEU A 101 -8.78 9.91 3.43
CA LEU A 101 -10.02 9.96 2.66
C LEU A 101 -10.57 8.56 2.35
N LEU A 102 -9.68 7.60 2.12
CA LEU A 102 -10.04 6.22 1.81
C LEU A 102 -10.01 5.32 3.05
N SER A 103 -9.57 5.84 4.18
CA SER A 103 -9.45 5.09 5.43
C SER A 103 -10.63 5.33 6.35
N SER A 104 -10.88 4.38 7.26
CA SER A 104 -11.76 4.59 8.39
C SER A 104 -11.21 5.72 9.26
N LYS A 105 -12.09 6.46 9.93
CA LYS A 105 -11.69 7.59 10.76
C LYS A 105 -10.88 7.10 11.96
N LEU A 106 -9.71 7.71 12.16
CA LEU A 106 -8.88 7.44 13.33
C LEU A 106 -9.40 8.19 14.56
N PRO A 107 -9.13 7.69 15.79
CA PRO A 107 -9.44 8.43 17.00
C PRO A 107 -8.79 9.80 17.05
N THR A 108 -9.36 10.72 17.80
CA THR A 108 -8.85 12.09 17.91
C THR A 108 -7.46 12.19 18.52
N PHE A 109 -7.05 11.20 19.30
CA PHE A 109 -5.71 11.13 19.89
C PHE A 109 -4.66 10.56 18.94
N SER A 110 -5.04 10.18 17.71
CA SER A 110 -4.11 9.63 16.74
C SER A 110 -3.03 10.65 16.37
N GLU A 111 -1.80 10.17 16.28
CA GLU A 111 -0.66 10.95 15.79
C GLU A 111 -0.57 10.95 14.26
N VAL A 112 -1.42 10.18 13.59
CA VAL A 112 -1.42 10.03 12.13
C VAL A 112 -2.48 10.93 11.51
N LYS A 113 -2.10 11.66 10.48
CA LYS A 113 -2.97 12.57 9.75
C LYS A 113 -2.94 12.23 8.26
N ASN A 114 -3.87 12.81 7.49
CA ASN A 114 -3.82 12.65 6.04
C ASN A 114 -2.46 13.12 5.51
N GLY A 115 -1.80 12.27 4.75
CA GLY A 115 -0.49 12.58 4.18
C GLY A 115 0.69 12.28 5.11
N SER A 116 0.48 11.78 6.33
CA SER A 116 1.57 11.35 7.21
C SER A 116 2.45 10.32 6.50
N LEU A 117 3.77 10.53 6.52
CA LEU A 117 4.74 9.70 5.82
C LEU A 117 5.35 8.66 6.75
N PHE A 118 5.46 7.44 6.24
CA PHE A 118 6.07 6.30 6.93
C PHE A 118 7.18 5.73 6.06
N LYS A 119 8.35 5.63 6.62
CA LYS A 119 9.53 5.20 5.88
C LYS A 119 10.26 3.98 6.49
#